data_536687d4a5292b502c2583b46befde49
#
_entry.id   536687d4a5292b502c2583b46befde49
#
_cell.length_a   1.000
_cell.length_b   1.000
_cell.length_c   1.000
_cell.angle_alpha   90.00
_cell.angle_beta   90.00
_cell.angle_gamma   90.00
#
_symmetry.space_group_name_H-M   'P 1'
#
loop_
_entity.id
_entity.type
_entity.pdbx_description
1 polymer ?
#
loop_
_entity_poly.entity_id
_entity_poly.type
_entity_poly.pdbx_seq_one_letter_code
_entity_poly.pdbx_strand_id
1 'polypeptide(L)'
;MDKSGKFILDPIFDYTLGFSENIAGINLNEKWGFIDKNGEIIINPIFDNVSNFKENLASVKINGKYGFIDKNGKFAIKPIFDKVYSFNQGIAKVKLNEKWGLIDKNGNFIVEPIFDDIDYY
;
A
#
# COMPACT_ATOMS: atom_id res chain seq x y z
N MET A 1 -2.02 -26.01 3.43
CA MET A 1 -3.08 -25.92 2.43
C MET A 1 -4.31 -26.65 2.96
N ASP A 2 -5.45 -26.04 2.89
CA ASP A 2 -6.65 -26.71 3.34
C ASP A 2 -7.15 -27.65 2.24
N LYS A 3 -8.22 -28.38 2.55
CA LYS A 3 -8.71 -29.42 1.68
C LYS A 3 -9.46 -28.92 0.47
N SER A 4 -9.82 -27.66 0.44
CA SER A 4 -10.50 -27.07 -0.69
C SER A 4 -9.54 -26.56 -1.74
N GLY A 5 -8.24 -26.68 -1.47
CA GLY A 5 -7.23 -26.19 -2.38
C GLY A 5 -6.86 -24.74 -2.14
N LYS A 6 -7.44 -24.15 -1.12
CA LYS A 6 -7.09 -22.76 -0.78
C LYS A 6 -6.04 -22.73 0.29
N PHE A 7 -5.29 -21.65 0.30
CA PHE A 7 -4.25 -21.48 1.28
C PHE A 7 -4.52 -20.27 2.14
N ILE A 8 -4.11 -20.40 3.38
CA ILE A 8 -3.96 -19.27 4.26
C ILE A 8 -2.53 -19.39 4.73
N LEU A 9 -1.66 -18.48 4.32
CA LEU A 9 -0.25 -18.51 4.67
C LEU A 9 0.47 -19.75 4.14
N ASP A 10 0.30 -20.00 2.84
CA ASP A 10 0.97 -21.10 2.19
C ASP A 10 2.48 -20.89 2.27
N PRO A 11 3.26 -21.97 2.46
CA PRO A 11 4.72 -21.84 2.57
C PRO A 11 5.43 -21.32 1.33
N ILE A 12 4.74 -21.16 0.22
CA ILE A 12 5.37 -20.54 -0.94
C ILE A 12 5.56 -19.02 -0.78
N PHE A 13 4.89 -18.42 0.21
CA PHE A 13 5.07 -17.00 0.44
C PHE A 13 6.25 -16.77 1.35
N ASP A 14 7.13 -15.85 0.97
CA ASP A 14 8.31 -15.54 1.75
C ASP A 14 7.97 -14.75 3.01
N TYR A 15 7.07 -13.81 2.90
CA TYR A 15 6.65 -12.98 4.02
C TYR A 15 5.19 -12.63 3.88
N THR A 16 4.56 -12.35 5.02
CA THR A 16 3.21 -11.81 5.01
C THR A 16 3.15 -10.64 5.99
N LEU A 17 2.35 -9.66 5.65
CA LEU A 17 1.89 -8.66 6.61
C LEU A 17 0.62 -9.21 7.24
N GLY A 18 0.27 -8.75 8.42
CA GLY A 18 -0.99 -9.16 9.04
C GLY A 18 -2.17 -8.68 8.21
N PHE A 19 -3.33 -9.27 8.44
CA PHE A 19 -4.54 -8.82 7.76
C PHE A 19 -4.98 -7.46 8.27
N SER A 20 -5.32 -6.60 7.35
CA SER A 20 -5.90 -5.30 7.63
C SER A 20 -7.00 -5.08 6.60
N GLU A 21 -8.21 -4.76 7.08
CA GLU A 21 -9.38 -4.62 6.21
C GLU A 21 -9.60 -5.86 5.35
N ASN A 22 -9.34 -7.05 5.94
CA ASN A 22 -9.55 -8.36 5.33
C ASN A 22 -8.58 -8.70 4.20
N ILE A 23 -7.51 -7.95 4.07
CA ILE A 23 -6.50 -8.14 3.03
C ILE A 23 -5.13 -8.09 3.67
N ALA A 24 -4.24 -8.98 3.25
CA ALA A 24 -2.88 -9.01 3.76
C ALA A 24 -1.89 -8.93 2.63
N GLY A 25 -0.81 -8.17 2.83
CA GLY A 25 0.29 -8.15 1.88
C GLY A 25 1.09 -9.45 1.99
N ILE A 26 1.52 -9.97 0.85
CA ILE A 26 2.38 -11.13 0.81
C ILE A 26 3.57 -10.87 -0.11
N ASN A 27 4.69 -11.46 0.25
CA ASN A 27 5.89 -11.37 -0.56
C ASN A 27 6.12 -12.71 -1.23
N LEU A 28 6.28 -12.69 -2.53
CA LEU A 28 6.56 -13.88 -3.31
C LEU A 28 7.63 -13.54 -4.34
N ASN A 29 8.78 -14.22 -4.25
CA ASN A 29 9.91 -13.96 -5.15
C ASN A 29 10.33 -12.50 -5.14
N GLU A 30 10.43 -11.93 -3.94
CA GLU A 30 10.91 -10.57 -3.70
C GLU A 30 9.97 -9.47 -4.20
N LYS A 31 8.75 -9.82 -4.53
CA LYS A 31 7.73 -8.85 -4.91
C LYS A 31 6.50 -8.99 -4.02
N TRP A 32 5.87 -7.88 -3.76
CA TRP A 32 4.70 -7.83 -2.88
C TRP A 32 3.41 -7.76 -3.66
N GLY A 33 2.43 -8.50 -3.19
CA GLY A 33 1.06 -8.45 -3.66
C GLY A 33 0.15 -8.62 -2.47
N PHE A 34 -1.10 -8.98 -2.70
CA PHE A 34 -2.07 -9.09 -1.62
C PHE A 34 -2.94 -10.32 -1.77
N ILE A 35 -3.30 -10.90 -0.63
CA ILE A 35 -4.22 -12.04 -0.57
C ILE A 35 -5.43 -11.67 0.27
N ASP A 36 -6.54 -12.39 0.03
CA ASP A 36 -7.73 -12.25 0.85
C ASP A 36 -7.67 -13.25 2.02
N LYS A 37 -8.75 -13.29 2.79
CA LYS A 37 -8.81 -14.17 3.96
C LYS A 37 -8.84 -15.65 3.60
N ASN A 38 -9.13 -15.98 2.36
CA ASN A 38 -9.12 -17.35 1.90
C ASN A 38 -7.75 -17.77 1.38
N GLY A 39 -6.78 -16.85 1.39
CA GLY A 39 -5.45 -17.12 0.90
C GLY A 39 -5.30 -17.00 -0.60
N GLU A 40 -6.29 -16.43 -1.26
CA GLU A 40 -6.22 -16.25 -2.70
C GLU A 40 -5.55 -14.94 -3.05
N ILE A 41 -4.69 -14.95 -4.05
CA ILE A 41 -4.02 -13.74 -4.52
C ILE A 41 -5.04 -12.90 -5.25
N ILE A 42 -5.32 -11.72 -4.71
CA ILE A 42 -6.28 -10.78 -5.32
C ILE A 42 -5.58 -9.63 -6.02
N ILE A 43 -4.32 -9.38 -5.67
CA ILE A 43 -3.49 -8.34 -6.32
C ILE A 43 -2.13 -8.97 -6.55
N ASN A 44 -1.70 -9.05 -7.81
CA ASN A 44 -0.48 -9.75 -8.18
C ASN A 44 0.76 -9.17 -7.50
N PRO A 45 1.75 -10.03 -7.19
CA PRO A 45 2.98 -9.57 -6.53
C PRO A 45 3.92 -8.91 -7.52
N ILE A 46 3.70 -7.63 -7.77
CA ILE A 46 4.47 -6.83 -8.70
C ILE A 46 5.13 -5.62 -8.05
N PHE A 47 4.88 -5.40 -6.77
CA PHE A 47 5.36 -4.19 -6.09
C PHE A 47 6.64 -4.45 -5.32
N ASP A 48 7.49 -3.43 -5.26
CA ASP A 48 8.74 -3.52 -4.50
C ASP A 48 8.51 -3.39 -3.00
N ASN A 49 7.44 -2.72 -2.62
CA ASN A 49 7.06 -2.58 -1.22
C ASN A 49 5.58 -2.23 -1.16
N VAL A 50 4.94 -2.56 -0.04
CA VAL A 50 3.53 -2.26 0.17
C VAL A 50 3.30 -1.98 1.65
N SER A 51 2.17 -1.33 1.95
CA SER A 51 1.69 -1.19 3.32
C SER A 51 0.36 -1.91 3.45
N ASN A 52 -0.11 -2.08 4.67
CA ASN A 52 -1.44 -2.60 4.92
C ASN A 52 -2.49 -1.63 4.38
N PHE A 53 -3.64 -2.17 4.02
CA PHE A 53 -4.77 -1.32 3.64
C PHE A 53 -5.26 -0.55 4.85
N LYS A 54 -5.44 0.73 4.67
CA LYS A 54 -6.01 1.63 5.65
C LYS A 54 -6.93 2.59 4.92
N GLU A 55 -8.16 2.73 5.42
CA GLU A 55 -9.17 3.59 4.79
C GLU A 55 -9.34 3.25 3.31
N ASN A 56 -9.30 1.94 3.00
CA ASN A 56 -9.50 1.37 1.68
C ASN A 56 -8.35 1.62 0.70
N LEU A 57 -7.22 2.12 1.16
CA LEU A 57 -6.05 2.37 0.32
C LEU A 57 -4.79 1.78 0.93
N ALA A 58 -3.91 1.27 0.09
CA ALA A 58 -2.60 0.80 0.51
C ALA A 58 -1.54 1.52 -0.30
N SER A 59 -0.45 1.90 0.36
CA SER A 59 0.67 2.45 -0.36
C SER A 59 1.45 1.33 -0.99
N VAL A 60 1.94 1.55 -2.21
CA VAL A 60 2.75 0.58 -2.93
C VAL A 60 3.90 1.32 -3.60
N LYS A 61 5.04 0.62 -3.70
CA LYS A 61 6.21 1.16 -4.37
C LYS A 61 6.43 0.41 -5.67
N ILE A 62 6.57 1.13 -6.75
CA ILE A 62 6.88 0.53 -8.04
C ILE A 62 7.80 1.48 -8.79
N ASN A 63 8.86 0.92 -9.37
CA ASN A 63 9.86 1.70 -10.11
C ASN A 63 10.42 2.85 -9.28
N GLY A 64 10.62 2.60 -7.99
CA GLY A 64 11.27 3.57 -7.10
C GLY A 64 10.35 4.65 -6.54
N LYS A 65 9.06 4.62 -6.86
CA LYS A 65 8.12 5.65 -6.42
C LYS A 65 6.91 5.03 -5.74
N TYR A 66 6.33 5.76 -4.81
CA TYR A 66 5.16 5.33 -4.06
C TYR A 66 3.88 5.97 -4.60
N GLY A 67 2.84 5.18 -4.67
CA GLY A 67 1.49 5.64 -4.91
C GLY A 67 0.55 4.87 -3.99
N PHE A 68 -0.74 4.96 -4.26
CA PHE A 68 -1.75 4.25 -3.48
C PHE A 68 -2.68 3.50 -4.41
N ILE A 69 -3.00 2.27 -4.03
CA ILE A 69 -3.95 1.44 -4.80
C ILE A 69 -5.19 1.19 -3.95
N ASP A 70 -6.31 0.94 -4.64
CA ASP A 70 -7.53 0.52 -3.98
C ASP A 70 -7.51 -1.01 -3.82
N LYS A 71 -8.60 -1.57 -3.28
CA LYS A 71 -8.67 -3.01 -3.00
C LYS A 71 -8.80 -3.85 -4.27
N ASN A 72 -9.01 -3.23 -5.41
CA ASN A 72 -9.02 -3.91 -6.71
C ASN A 72 -7.65 -3.86 -7.38
N GLY A 73 -6.68 -3.22 -6.75
CA GLY A 73 -5.35 -3.11 -7.30
C GLY A 73 -5.15 -1.98 -8.28
N LYS A 74 -6.14 -1.08 -8.39
CA LYS A 74 -6.03 0.08 -9.28
C LYS A 74 -5.42 1.24 -8.54
N PHE A 75 -4.59 2.01 -9.24
CA PHE A 75 -4.01 3.20 -8.64
C PHE A 75 -5.07 4.26 -8.45
N ALA A 76 -5.35 4.58 -7.19
CA ALA A 76 -6.16 5.74 -6.84
C ALA A 76 -5.29 7.00 -6.87
N ILE A 77 -4.01 6.85 -6.55
CA ILE A 77 -3.05 7.94 -6.53
C ILE A 77 -1.78 7.43 -7.20
N LYS A 78 -1.32 8.14 -8.23
CA LYS A 78 -0.20 7.70 -9.07
C LYS A 78 1.09 7.56 -8.28
N PRO A 79 1.98 6.62 -8.69
CA PRO A 79 3.25 6.41 -7.99
C PRO A 79 4.28 7.48 -8.37
N ILE A 80 4.15 8.65 -7.76
CA ILE A 80 5.03 9.79 -8.02
C ILE A 80 5.79 10.25 -6.79
N PHE A 81 5.52 9.67 -5.62
CA PHE A 81 6.06 10.18 -4.36
C PHE A 81 7.33 9.44 -3.95
N ASP A 82 8.26 10.17 -3.33
CA ASP A 82 9.49 9.58 -2.82
C ASP A 82 9.25 8.77 -1.57
N LYS A 83 8.33 9.22 -0.73
CA LYS A 83 7.89 8.50 0.47
C LYS A 83 6.45 8.86 0.77
N VAL A 84 5.77 7.96 1.45
CA VAL A 84 4.39 8.20 1.88
C VAL A 84 4.16 7.53 3.22
N TYR A 85 3.15 8.02 3.95
CA TYR A 85 2.61 7.34 5.12
C TYR A 85 1.16 6.95 4.81
N SER A 86 0.64 5.99 5.57
CA SER A 86 -0.72 5.52 5.37
C SER A 86 -1.74 6.63 5.64
N PHE A 87 -2.90 6.48 5.03
CA PHE A 87 -3.99 7.42 5.26
C PHE A 87 -4.52 7.29 6.68
N ASN A 88 -4.81 8.41 7.28
CA ASN A 88 -5.40 8.49 8.61
C ASN A 88 -6.36 9.67 8.59
N GLN A 89 -7.64 9.41 8.86
CA GLN A 89 -8.69 10.44 8.85
C GLN A 89 -8.72 11.21 7.53
N GLY A 90 -8.54 10.48 6.42
CA GLY A 90 -8.63 11.04 5.09
C GLY A 90 -7.40 11.79 4.61
N ILE A 91 -6.32 11.78 5.38
CA ILE A 91 -5.11 12.56 5.08
C ILE A 91 -3.89 11.65 5.11
N ALA A 92 -2.99 11.83 4.15
CA ALA A 92 -1.71 11.13 4.14
C ALA A 92 -0.57 12.12 3.97
N LYS A 93 0.52 11.87 4.68
CA LYS A 93 1.74 12.64 4.58
C LYS A 93 2.58 12.05 3.47
N VAL A 94 3.02 12.89 2.54
CA VAL A 94 3.79 12.44 1.37
C VAL A 94 4.99 13.33 1.14
N LYS A 95 6.04 12.72 0.58
CA LYS A 95 7.26 13.46 0.25
C LYS A 95 7.41 13.50 -1.26
N LEU A 96 7.58 14.69 -1.80
CA LEU A 96 7.77 14.90 -3.22
C LEU A 96 8.90 15.89 -3.42
N ASN A 97 9.92 15.46 -4.20
CA ASN A 97 11.11 16.28 -4.44
C ASN A 97 11.74 16.76 -3.14
N GLU A 98 11.84 15.83 -2.18
CA GLU A 98 12.48 16.04 -0.88
C GLU A 98 11.73 17.00 0.06
N LYS A 99 10.49 17.33 -0.28
CA LYS A 99 9.64 18.18 0.58
C LYS A 99 8.37 17.45 0.93
N TRP A 100 7.89 17.71 2.13
CA TRP A 100 6.70 17.05 2.66
C TRP A 100 5.45 17.89 2.45
N GLY A 101 4.36 17.22 2.14
CA GLY A 101 3.04 17.81 2.03
C GLY A 101 2.00 16.85 2.52
N LEU A 102 0.74 17.24 2.45
CA LEU A 102 -0.39 16.40 2.83
C LEU A 102 -1.36 16.31 1.66
N ILE A 103 -1.86 15.10 1.43
CA ILE A 103 -2.83 14.88 0.35
C ILE A 103 -4.11 14.27 0.92
N ASP A 104 -5.21 14.45 0.20
CA ASP A 104 -6.46 13.76 0.49
C ASP A 104 -6.50 12.43 -0.26
N LYS A 105 -7.60 11.69 -0.12
CA LYS A 105 -7.72 10.37 -0.73
C LYS A 105 -7.88 10.41 -2.24
N ASN A 106 -8.11 11.57 -2.81
CA ASN A 106 -8.15 11.76 -4.26
C ASN A 106 -6.79 12.17 -4.82
N GLY A 107 -5.79 12.34 -3.95
CA GLY A 107 -4.46 12.72 -4.38
C GLY A 107 -4.26 14.21 -4.50
N ASN A 108 -5.21 15.02 -4.06
CA ASN A 108 -5.09 16.46 -4.10
C ASN A 108 -4.33 16.96 -2.88
N PHE A 109 -3.44 17.93 -3.09
CA PHE A 109 -2.69 18.49 -1.97
C PHE A 109 -3.58 19.36 -1.10
N ILE A 110 -3.63 19.02 0.18
CA ILE A 110 -4.23 19.86 1.21
C ILE A 110 -3.19 20.84 1.70
N VAL A 111 -1.94 20.37 1.79
CA VAL A 111 -0.78 21.18 2.14
C VAL A 111 0.28 20.88 1.09
N GLU A 112 0.73 21.91 0.38
CA GLU A 112 1.70 21.74 -0.70
C GLU A 112 3.02 21.20 -0.18
N PRO A 113 3.77 20.45 -1.01
CA PRO A 113 5.02 19.84 -0.58
C PRO A 113 6.17 20.84 -0.59
N ILE A 114 6.15 21.75 0.38
CA ILE A 114 7.16 22.79 0.50
C ILE A 114 7.85 22.76 1.87
N PHE A 115 7.52 21.80 2.72
CA PHE A 115 8.02 21.77 4.08
C PHE A 115 9.12 20.72 4.25
N ASP A 116 10.12 21.04 5.09
CA ASP A 116 11.16 20.06 5.39
C ASP A 116 10.60 18.93 6.25
N ASP A 117 9.57 19.20 7.02
CA ASP A 117 8.86 18.18 7.78
C ASP A 117 7.48 18.72 8.18
N ILE A 118 6.56 17.80 8.46
CA ILE A 118 5.20 18.15 8.85
C ILE A 118 4.77 17.18 9.94
N ASP A 119 4.22 17.73 11.02
CA ASP A 119 3.51 16.94 12.02
C ASP A 119 2.04 17.31 11.94
N TYR A 120 1.17 16.31 12.08
CA TYR A 120 -0.26 16.54 12.09
C TYR A 120 -0.93 15.45 12.91
N TYR A 121 -2.11 15.75 13.39
CA TYR A 121 -2.86 14.83 14.24
C TYR A 121 -4.29 14.71 13.81
#